data_faede0735b2887540ff3907410ac02a7
#
_entry.id   faede0735b2887540ff3907410ac02a7
#
_cell.length_a   1.000
_cell.length_b   1.000
_cell.length_c   1.000
_cell.angle_alpha   90.00
_cell.angle_beta   90.00
_cell.angle_gamma   90.00
#
_symmetry.space_group_name_H-M   'P 1'
#
loop_
_entity.id
_entity.type
_entity.pdbx_description
1 polymer ?
#
loop_
_entity_poly.entity_id
_entity_poly.type
_entity_poly.pdbx_seq_one_letter_code
_entity_poly.pdbx_strand_id
1 'polypeptide(L)'
;MDVKIAPMFPFKLIGFQKVFENETAYAEIPKFWDEICKKYAYSVYAGNAPANPCEQALVDNCIGEYGVCIDDIGGGKFRYLIAGKYTGGAVPDGMVVYEFPRNEWAVFDCIGPNPQTLQSVNTRIFSEWLPGNPDYELSGNATVEWYDCVNGEMTDPDYHSAIWVPVKRKA
;
A
#
# COMPACT_ATOMS: atom_id res chain seq x y z
N MET A 1 8.50 15.49 -9.70
CA MET A 1 8.08 14.19 -9.14
C MET A 1 9.20 13.20 -9.45
N ASP A 2 9.90 12.75 -8.43
CA ASP A 2 11.03 11.83 -8.62
C ASP A 2 10.52 10.41 -8.84
N VAL A 3 10.96 9.80 -9.95
CA VAL A 3 10.55 8.45 -10.33
C VAL A 3 11.76 7.62 -10.73
N LYS A 4 11.79 6.38 -10.25
CA LYS A 4 12.81 5.39 -10.59
C LYS A 4 12.14 4.14 -11.15
N ILE A 5 12.63 3.64 -12.28
CA ILE A 5 12.19 2.33 -12.82
C ILE A 5 13.11 1.25 -12.23
N ALA A 6 12.53 0.28 -11.54
CA ALA A 6 13.25 -0.80 -10.88
C ALA A 6 12.60 -2.15 -11.15
N PRO A 7 13.36 -3.16 -11.59
CA PRO A 7 12.86 -4.53 -11.63
C PRO A 7 12.79 -5.09 -10.22
N MET A 8 11.72 -5.82 -9.92
CA MET A 8 11.55 -6.50 -8.63
C MET A 8 11.23 -7.97 -8.85
N PHE A 9 11.81 -8.83 -7.99
CA PHE A 9 11.48 -10.24 -7.91
C PHE A 9 10.04 -10.42 -7.40
N PRO A 10 9.41 -11.59 -7.62
CA PRO A 10 8.11 -11.88 -7.04
C PRO A 10 8.12 -11.72 -5.52
N PHE A 11 7.05 -11.15 -4.97
CA PHE A 11 6.88 -10.97 -3.54
C PHE A 11 5.42 -11.14 -3.12
N LYS A 12 5.18 -11.39 -1.85
CA LYS A 12 3.85 -11.56 -1.27
C LYS A 12 3.63 -10.58 -0.14
N LEU A 13 2.46 -9.98 -0.11
CA LEU A 13 1.99 -9.14 0.99
C LEU A 13 0.76 -9.78 1.64
N ILE A 14 0.68 -9.72 2.97
CA ILE A 14 -0.48 -10.14 3.75
C ILE A 14 -1.12 -8.90 4.38
N GLY A 15 -2.44 -8.83 4.38
CA GLY A 15 -3.09 -7.67 4.99
C GLY A 15 -4.58 -7.81 5.21
N PHE A 16 -5.11 -6.84 5.95
CA PHE A 16 -6.54 -6.63 6.12
C PHE A 16 -7.11 -6.02 4.83
N GLN A 17 -8.18 -6.61 4.32
CA GLN A 17 -8.79 -6.20 3.06
C GLN A 17 -10.14 -5.54 3.28
N LYS A 18 -10.40 -4.47 2.52
CA LYS A 18 -11.70 -3.82 2.42
C LYS A 18 -11.94 -3.32 1.00
N VAL A 19 -13.20 -3.32 0.56
CA VAL A 19 -13.62 -2.78 -0.74
C VAL A 19 -13.98 -1.30 -0.57
N PHE A 20 -13.50 -0.48 -1.50
CA PHE A 20 -13.76 0.97 -1.54
C PHE A 20 -14.33 1.38 -2.90
N GLU A 21 -15.06 2.49 -2.91
CA GLU A 21 -15.49 3.18 -4.12
C GLU A 21 -14.45 4.24 -4.50
N ASN A 22 -14.14 4.36 -5.80
CA ASN A 22 -13.14 5.31 -6.30
C ASN A 22 -13.44 6.75 -5.87
N GLU A 23 -14.71 7.15 -5.89
CA GLU A 23 -15.13 8.53 -5.59
C GLU A 23 -14.88 8.94 -4.14
N THR A 24 -14.94 8.01 -3.19
CA THR A 24 -14.82 8.30 -1.75
C THR A 24 -13.54 7.79 -1.13
N ALA A 25 -12.70 7.09 -1.88
CA ALA A 25 -11.52 6.39 -1.38
C ALA A 25 -10.57 7.26 -0.56
N TYR A 26 -10.27 8.46 -1.03
CA TYR A 26 -9.35 9.36 -0.32
C TYR A 26 -9.83 9.81 1.07
N ALA A 27 -11.14 9.82 1.28
CA ALA A 27 -11.72 10.10 2.58
C ALA A 27 -11.89 8.84 3.45
N GLU A 28 -12.18 7.70 2.83
CA GLU A 28 -12.53 6.48 3.55
C GLU A 28 -11.32 5.60 3.91
N ILE A 29 -10.28 5.55 3.07
CA ILE A 29 -9.07 4.77 3.35
C ILE A 29 -8.39 5.19 4.66
N PRO A 30 -8.18 6.49 4.95
CA PRO A 30 -7.61 6.90 6.24
C PRO A 30 -8.43 6.44 7.46
N LYS A 31 -9.76 6.38 7.34
CA LYS A 31 -10.63 5.85 8.40
C LYS A 31 -10.43 4.35 8.61
N PHE A 32 -10.19 3.60 7.54
CA PHE A 32 -9.87 2.18 7.61
C PHE A 32 -8.53 1.94 8.32
N TRP A 33 -7.51 2.74 8.02
CA TRP A 33 -6.23 2.70 8.74
C TRP A 33 -6.44 2.95 10.24
N ASP A 34 -7.21 3.97 10.60
CA ASP A 34 -7.51 4.30 11.99
C ASP A 34 -8.27 3.17 12.70
N GLU A 35 -9.24 2.56 12.04
CA GLU A 35 -9.99 1.39 12.54
C GLU A 35 -9.05 0.21 12.85
N ILE A 36 -8.16 -0.15 11.92
CA ILE A 36 -7.23 -1.26 12.09
C ILE A 36 -6.20 -0.95 13.20
N CYS A 37 -5.67 0.27 13.24
CA CYS A 37 -4.75 0.70 14.29
C CYS A 37 -5.38 0.60 15.67
N LYS A 38 -6.60 1.11 15.86
CA LYS A 38 -7.32 1.06 17.14
C LYS A 38 -7.65 -0.36 17.56
N LYS A 39 -8.03 -1.22 16.60
CA LYS A 39 -8.48 -2.57 16.90
C LYS A 39 -7.33 -3.54 17.19
N TYR A 40 -6.19 -3.40 16.53
CA TYR A 40 -5.11 -4.38 16.57
C TYR A 40 -3.73 -3.82 16.88
N ALA A 41 -3.36 -2.67 16.30
CA ALA A 41 -1.97 -2.21 16.31
C ALA A 41 -1.57 -1.51 17.61
N TYR A 42 -2.40 -0.67 18.16
CA TYR A 42 -2.04 0.14 19.33
C TYR A 42 -1.67 -0.68 20.56
N SER A 43 -2.36 -1.81 20.80
CA SER A 43 -2.06 -2.70 21.90
C SER A 43 -0.67 -3.31 21.78
N VAL A 44 -0.36 -3.91 20.64
CA VAL A 44 0.93 -4.60 20.44
C VAL A 44 2.10 -3.64 20.32
N TYR A 45 1.93 -2.48 19.72
CA TYR A 45 2.97 -1.46 19.65
C TYR A 45 3.17 -0.68 20.97
N ALA A 46 2.22 -0.76 21.88
CA ALA A 46 2.39 -0.31 23.27
C ALA A 46 3.18 -1.32 24.14
N GLY A 47 3.59 -2.45 23.58
CA GLY A 47 4.40 -3.48 24.23
C GLY A 47 3.59 -4.65 24.81
N ASN A 48 2.29 -4.73 24.56
CA ASN A 48 1.47 -5.87 24.97
C ASN A 48 1.72 -7.08 24.04
N ALA A 49 1.69 -8.28 24.62
CA ALA A 49 1.73 -9.50 23.83
C ALA A 49 0.48 -9.61 22.93
N PRO A 50 0.60 -10.17 21.72
CA PRO A 50 -0.55 -10.44 20.86
C PRO A 50 -1.60 -11.28 21.56
N ALA A 51 -2.85 -10.82 21.56
CA ALA A 51 -3.97 -11.47 22.25
C ALA A 51 -4.81 -12.37 21.33
N ASN A 52 -4.61 -12.28 20.01
CA ASN A 52 -5.38 -13.02 19.02
C ASN A 52 -4.55 -13.24 17.74
N PRO A 53 -5.00 -14.13 16.82
CA PRO A 53 -4.27 -14.43 15.58
C PRO A 53 -4.02 -13.20 14.68
N CYS A 54 -4.91 -12.23 14.65
CA CYS A 54 -4.73 -11.01 13.85
C CYS A 54 -3.61 -10.13 14.39
N GLU A 55 -3.54 -9.93 15.70
CA GLU A 55 -2.44 -9.20 16.35
C GLU A 55 -1.09 -9.93 16.17
N GLN A 56 -1.09 -11.27 16.25
CA GLN A 56 0.11 -12.05 15.99
C GLN A 56 0.59 -11.89 14.55
N ALA A 57 -0.30 -12.01 13.57
CA ALA A 57 0.04 -11.84 12.17
C ALA A 57 0.51 -10.40 11.86
N LEU A 58 -0.08 -9.40 12.52
CA LEU A 58 0.32 -8.00 12.39
C LEU A 58 1.78 -7.81 12.81
N VAL A 59 2.17 -8.39 13.94
CA VAL A 59 3.56 -8.31 14.44
C VAL A 59 4.52 -9.11 13.55
N ASP A 60 4.17 -10.37 13.23
CA ASP A 60 5.04 -11.27 12.47
C ASP A 60 5.35 -10.78 11.06
N ASN A 61 4.43 -10.04 10.45
CA ASN A 61 4.54 -9.57 9.07
C ASN A 61 4.73 -8.04 8.96
N CYS A 62 4.90 -7.34 10.06
CA CYS A 62 5.00 -5.86 10.08
C CYS A 62 3.86 -5.18 9.31
N ILE A 63 2.61 -5.60 9.54
CA ILE A 63 1.44 -5.04 8.85
C ILE A 63 1.29 -3.57 9.22
N GLY A 64 1.18 -2.73 8.18
CA GLY A 64 1.21 -1.28 8.28
C GLY A 64 2.36 -0.65 7.48
N GLU A 65 3.33 -1.45 7.05
CA GLU A 65 4.42 -0.97 6.18
C GLU A 65 3.96 -0.74 4.73
N TYR A 66 2.88 -1.40 4.30
CA TYR A 66 2.35 -1.32 2.94
C TYR A 66 0.85 -1.07 2.89
N GLY A 67 0.43 -0.33 1.85
CA GLY A 67 -0.94 -0.29 1.37
C GLY A 67 -0.99 -0.85 -0.05
N VAL A 68 -2.03 -1.60 -0.39
CA VAL A 68 -2.18 -2.17 -1.74
C VAL A 68 -3.55 -1.81 -2.30
N CYS A 69 -3.56 -1.16 -3.47
CA CYS A 69 -4.78 -0.92 -4.26
C CYS A 69 -4.86 -1.96 -5.37
N ILE A 70 -5.92 -2.74 -5.40
CA ILE A 70 -6.15 -3.78 -6.41
C ILE A 70 -7.43 -3.46 -7.18
N ASP A 71 -7.30 -3.08 -8.43
CA ASP A 71 -8.41 -2.72 -9.32
C ASP A 71 -8.81 -3.92 -10.18
N ASP A 72 -9.52 -4.87 -9.58
CA ASP A 72 -9.93 -6.12 -10.22
C ASP A 72 -11.44 -6.43 -10.10
N ILE A 73 -12.22 -5.53 -9.49
CA ILE A 73 -13.66 -5.73 -9.28
C ILE A 73 -14.47 -5.06 -10.40
N GLY A 74 -14.06 -3.87 -10.85
CA GLY A 74 -14.84 -3.02 -11.76
C GLY A 74 -15.99 -2.28 -11.06
N GLY A 75 -16.84 -1.60 -11.86
CA GLY A 75 -17.98 -0.86 -11.33
C GLY A 75 -17.63 0.33 -10.46
N GLY A 76 -16.46 0.93 -10.65
CA GLY A 76 -15.99 2.07 -9.84
C GLY A 76 -15.52 1.67 -8.44
N LYS A 77 -15.23 0.39 -8.22
CA LYS A 77 -14.77 -0.16 -6.93
C LYS A 77 -13.43 -0.84 -7.07
N PHE A 78 -12.69 -0.89 -5.97
CA PHE A 78 -11.42 -1.61 -5.87
C PHE A 78 -11.25 -2.20 -4.46
N ARG A 79 -10.31 -3.15 -4.35
CA ARG A 79 -9.88 -3.69 -3.05
C ARG A 79 -8.68 -2.91 -2.54
N TYR A 80 -8.63 -2.69 -1.23
CA TYR A 80 -7.48 -2.10 -0.57
C TYR A 80 -7.02 -2.97 0.58
N LEU A 81 -5.72 -3.18 0.71
CA LEU A 81 -5.10 -3.92 1.80
C LEU A 81 -4.23 -2.99 2.65
N ILE A 82 -4.39 -3.08 3.96
CA ILE A 82 -3.35 -2.63 4.91
C ILE A 82 -2.48 -3.83 5.17
N ALA A 83 -1.22 -3.79 4.74
CA ALA A 83 -0.41 -4.97 4.54
C ALA A 83 1.00 -4.88 5.10
N GLY A 84 1.61 -6.04 5.22
CA GLY A 84 3.01 -6.25 5.52
C GLY A 84 3.59 -7.35 4.65
N LYS A 85 4.90 -7.55 4.71
CA LYS A 85 5.59 -8.58 3.96
C LYS A 85 5.25 -9.95 4.52
N TYR A 86 4.67 -10.83 3.71
CA TYR A 86 4.28 -12.16 4.15
C TYR A 86 5.52 -13.04 4.39
N THR A 87 5.65 -13.51 5.61
CA THR A 87 6.79 -14.36 6.07
C THR A 87 6.47 -15.85 6.08
N GLY A 88 5.26 -16.25 5.66
CA GLY A 88 4.73 -17.59 5.80
C GLY A 88 3.88 -17.74 7.08
N GLY A 89 3.26 -18.88 7.25
CA GLY A 89 2.43 -19.18 8.41
C GLY A 89 0.93 -18.98 8.15
N ALA A 90 0.15 -19.01 9.23
CA ALA A 90 -1.30 -18.95 9.16
C ALA A 90 -1.80 -17.57 8.70
N VAL A 91 -2.86 -17.57 7.91
CA VAL A 91 -3.57 -16.37 7.48
C VAL A 91 -4.87 -16.28 8.26
N PRO A 92 -4.99 -15.32 9.20
CA PRO A 92 -6.19 -15.16 10.01
C PRO A 92 -7.42 -14.77 9.18
N ASP A 93 -8.60 -15.03 9.70
CA ASP A 93 -9.84 -14.55 9.12
C ASP A 93 -9.83 -13.02 8.96
N GLY A 94 -10.29 -12.53 7.81
CA GLY A 94 -10.28 -11.11 7.48
C GLY A 94 -8.99 -10.61 6.82
N MET A 95 -7.95 -11.46 6.77
CA MET A 95 -6.72 -11.18 6.02
C MET A 95 -6.65 -11.99 4.72
N VAL A 96 -5.92 -11.45 3.76
CA VAL A 96 -5.59 -12.12 2.50
C VAL A 96 -4.12 -11.99 2.20
N VAL A 97 -3.58 -12.95 1.44
CA VAL A 97 -2.24 -12.86 0.85
C VAL A 97 -2.38 -12.54 -0.61
N TYR A 98 -1.69 -11.49 -1.06
CA TYR A 98 -1.61 -11.11 -2.46
C TYR A 98 -0.20 -11.34 -2.97
N GLU A 99 -0.08 -12.08 -4.09
CA GLU A 99 1.18 -12.39 -4.73
C GLU A 99 1.42 -11.47 -5.94
N PHE A 100 2.55 -10.78 -5.94
CA PHE A 100 3.01 -9.97 -7.06
C PHE A 100 4.00 -10.77 -7.89
N PRO A 101 3.78 -10.90 -9.21
CA PRO A 101 4.74 -11.53 -10.11
C PRO A 101 5.98 -10.65 -10.28
N ARG A 102 7.04 -11.23 -10.85
CA ARG A 102 8.18 -10.43 -11.30
C ARG A 102 7.72 -9.37 -12.29
N ASN A 103 8.12 -8.13 -12.06
CA ASN A 103 7.74 -7.00 -12.90
C ASN A 103 8.74 -5.85 -12.82
N GLU A 104 8.63 -4.90 -13.75
CA GLU A 104 9.22 -3.57 -13.60
C GLU A 104 8.24 -2.67 -12.85
N TRP A 105 8.77 -1.84 -11.97
CA TRP A 105 8.00 -0.92 -11.16
C TRP A 105 8.50 0.50 -11.33
N ALA A 106 7.58 1.43 -11.55
CA ALA A 106 7.84 2.85 -11.41
C ALA A 106 7.64 3.20 -9.93
N VAL A 107 8.74 3.56 -9.26
CA VAL A 107 8.76 3.93 -7.85
C VAL A 107 8.80 5.44 -7.74
N PHE A 108 7.78 6.02 -7.14
CA PHE A 108 7.63 7.46 -6.92
C PHE A 108 7.89 7.77 -5.45
N ASP A 109 8.95 8.52 -5.17
CA ASP A 109 9.24 8.99 -3.82
C ASP A 109 8.24 10.08 -3.41
N CYS A 110 7.73 9.96 -2.19
CA CYS A 110 6.80 10.90 -1.58
C CYS A 110 7.43 11.43 -0.28
N ILE A 111 7.69 12.72 -0.21
CA ILE A 111 8.25 13.37 0.97
C ILE A 111 7.26 14.41 1.48
N GLY A 112 6.80 14.22 2.70
CA GLY A 112 5.84 15.10 3.34
C GLY A 112 4.75 14.35 4.13
N PRO A 113 3.87 15.09 4.82
CA PRO A 113 2.86 14.51 5.69
C PRO A 113 1.82 13.71 4.92
N ASN A 114 1.46 12.55 5.43
CA ASN A 114 0.40 11.69 4.89
C ASN A 114 -0.92 11.89 5.66
N PRO A 115 -2.08 11.67 5.00
CA PRO A 115 -2.25 11.08 3.65
C PRO A 115 -2.11 12.07 2.48
N GLN A 116 -2.00 13.38 2.72
CA GLN A 116 -2.11 14.42 1.69
C GLN A 116 -1.02 14.29 0.62
N THR A 117 0.24 14.05 1.03
CA THR A 117 1.35 13.93 0.09
C THR A 117 1.15 12.74 -0.83
N LEU A 118 0.83 11.58 -0.27
CA LEU A 118 0.65 10.35 -1.02
C LEU A 118 -0.55 10.45 -1.98
N GLN A 119 -1.67 11.01 -1.52
CA GLN A 119 -2.86 11.25 -2.37
C GLN A 119 -2.58 12.21 -3.52
N SER A 120 -1.80 13.27 -3.27
CA SER A 120 -1.39 14.23 -4.32
C SER A 120 -0.51 13.57 -5.37
N VAL A 121 0.51 12.81 -4.94
CA VAL A 121 1.39 12.08 -5.86
C VAL A 121 0.61 11.03 -6.65
N ASN A 122 -0.27 10.26 -6.00
CA ASN A 122 -1.12 9.28 -6.68
C ASN A 122 -1.98 9.92 -7.78
N THR A 123 -2.63 11.04 -7.47
CA THR A 123 -3.42 11.78 -8.45
C THR A 123 -2.57 12.18 -9.66
N ARG A 124 -1.38 12.73 -9.44
CA ARG A 124 -0.48 13.15 -10.52
C ARG A 124 0.07 11.98 -11.35
N ILE A 125 0.31 10.82 -10.74
CA ILE A 125 0.72 9.62 -11.48
C ILE A 125 -0.33 9.26 -12.52
N PHE A 126 -1.60 9.15 -12.12
CA PHE A 126 -2.68 8.68 -12.99
C PHE A 126 -3.26 9.74 -13.92
N SER A 127 -3.19 11.03 -13.56
CA SER A 127 -3.70 12.13 -14.39
C SER A 127 -2.66 12.72 -15.33
N GLU A 128 -1.37 12.67 -14.99
CA GLU A 128 -0.32 13.35 -15.73
C GLU A 128 0.76 12.38 -16.22
N TRP A 129 1.43 11.65 -15.30
CA TRP A 129 2.63 10.87 -15.63
C TRP A 129 2.31 9.68 -16.54
N LEU A 130 1.34 8.84 -16.20
CA LEU A 130 0.98 7.68 -17.03
C LEU A 130 0.44 8.07 -18.40
N PRO A 131 -0.56 9.00 -18.50
CA PRO A 131 -1.06 9.40 -19.80
C PRO A 131 -0.01 10.09 -20.69
N GLY A 132 0.88 10.86 -20.08
CA GLY A 132 1.91 11.63 -20.79
C GLY A 132 3.22 10.87 -21.02
N ASN A 133 3.38 9.65 -20.50
CA ASN A 133 4.63 8.91 -20.60
C ASN A 133 4.79 8.27 -21.99
N PRO A 134 5.87 8.58 -22.73
CA PRO A 134 6.08 8.01 -24.06
C PRO A 134 6.55 6.56 -24.04
N ASP A 135 7.24 6.14 -22.97
CA ASP A 135 7.99 4.89 -22.92
C ASP A 135 7.29 3.76 -22.14
N TYR A 136 6.47 4.11 -21.15
CA TYR A 136 5.88 3.16 -20.21
C TYR A 136 4.36 3.21 -20.17
N GLU A 137 3.76 2.06 -19.92
CA GLU A 137 2.33 1.88 -19.64
C GLU A 137 2.13 0.90 -18.49
N LEU A 138 0.92 0.85 -17.92
CA LEU A 138 0.59 -0.13 -16.86
C LEU A 138 0.77 -1.56 -17.35
N SER A 139 1.38 -2.40 -16.51
CA SER A 139 1.51 -3.84 -16.73
C SER A 139 0.63 -4.69 -15.81
N GLY A 140 -0.06 -4.08 -14.87
CA GLY A 140 -0.91 -4.76 -13.90
C GLY A 140 -1.94 -3.82 -13.29
N ASN A 141 -2.80 -4.37 -12.44
CA ASN A 141 -3.91 -3.68 -11.81
C ASN A 141 -3.75 -3.47 -10.30
N ALA A 142 -2.58 -3.75 -9.76
CA ALA A 142 -2.28 -3.55 -8.35
C ALA A 142 -1.12 -2.58 -8.17
N THR A 143 -1.33 -1.55 -7.36
CA THR A 143 -0.31 -0.58 -6.97
C THR A 143 0.01 -0.75 -5.49
N VAL A 144 1.24 -0.41 -5.10
CA VAL A 144 1.73 -0.56 -3.73
C VAL A 144 2.13 0.80 -3.18
N GLU A 145 1.65 1.09 -1.98
CA GLU A 145 2.13 2.20 -1.16
C GLU A 145 3.12 1.63 -0.15
N TRP A 146 4.25 2.28 0.01
CA TRP A 146 5.22 1.96 1.05
C TRP A 146 5.33 3.12 2.04
N TYR A 147 5.44 2.78 3.32
CA TYR A 147 5.54 3.71 4.44
C TYR A 147 6.79 3.45 5.24
N ASP A 148 7.55 4.50 5.57
CA ASP A 148 8.71 4.36 6.46
C ASP A 148 8.22 4.20 7.91
N CYS A 149 8.15 2.96 8.37
CA CYS A 149 7.72 2.64 9.73
C CYS A 149 8.83 2.79 10.77
N VAL A 150 10.04 3.19 10.37
CA VAL A 150 11.22 3.27 11.24
C VAL A 150 11.60 4.72 11.55
N ASN A 151 11.49 5.61 10.57
CA ASN A 151 11.99 6.98 10.67
C ASN A 151 10.85 7.99 10.55
N GLY A 152 10.58 8.70 11.64
CA GLY A 152 9.59 9.76 11.67
C GLY A 152 8.15 9.29 11.86
N GLU A 153 7.25 10.26 11.96
CA GLU A 153 5.80 10.06 12.06
C GLU A 153 5.14 10.52 10.76
N MET A 154 4.01 9.90 10.42
CA MET A 154 3.27 10.19 9.17
C MET A 154 2.88 11.67 9.01
N THR A 155 2.86 12.43 10.10
CA THR A 155 2.54 13.87 10.10
C THR A 155 3.75 14.77 9.93
N ASP A 156 4.95 14.21 9.92
CA ASP A 156 6.17 15.00 9.80
C ASP A 156 6.30 15.61 8.40
N PRO A 157 6.83 16.83 8.29
CA PRO A 157 6.96 17.51 7.00
C PRO A 157 7.99 16.87 6.06
N ASP A 158 8.87 16.03 6.58
CA ASP A 158 9.89 15.28 5.86
C ASP A 158 9.69 13.75 5.90
N TYR A 159 8.47 13.31 6.23
CA TYR A 159 8.14 11.88 6.25
C TYR A 159 8.31 11.24 4.88
N HIS A 160 8.93 10.07 4.84
CA HIS A 160 9.17 9.32 3.62
C HIS A 160 8.10 8.25 3.40
N SER A 161 7.54 8.24 2.22
CA SER A 161 6.70 7.17 1.69
C SER A 161 6.94 7.01 0.18
N ALA A 162 6.36 6.03 -0.45
CA ALA A 162 6.49 5.82 -1.89
C ALA A 162 5.24 5.19 -2.48
N ILE A 163 5.03 5.41 -3.78
CA ILE A 163 4.02 4.69 -4.57
C ILE A 163 4.74 3.89 -5.64
N TRP A 164 4.44 2.60 -5.72
CA TRP A 164 4.98 1.67 -6.71
C TRP A 164 3.89 1.30 -7.71
N VAL A 165 4.11 1.60 -8.97
CA VAL A 165 3.18 1.33 -10.08
C VAL A 165 3.80 0.28 -10.99
N PRO A 166 3.11 -0.85 -11.26
CA PRO A 166 3.63 -1.86 -12.17
C PRO A 166 3.59 -1.34 -13.60
N VAL A 167 4.73 -1.37 -14.27
CA VAL A 167 4.88 -0.83 -15.63
C VAL A 167 5.58 -1.79 -16.57
N LYS A 168 5.35 -1.60 -17.84
CA LYS A 168 6.10 -2.24 -18.95
C LYS A 168 6.40 -1.20 -20.01
N ARG A 169 7.44 -1.46 -20.81
CA ARG A 169 7.73 -0.62 -21.96
C ARG A 169 6.62 -0.74 -23.01
N LYS A 170 6.26 0.38 -23.58
CA LYS A 170 5.38 0.42 -24.75
C LYS A 170 6.06 -0.26 -25.94
N ALA A 171 5.26 -0.93 -26.76
CA ALA A 171 5.73 -1.55 -27.99
C ALA A 171 6.15 -0.51 -29.04
#